data_588c51a39386190e3d6261ee25ce0255
#
_entry.id   588c51a39386190e3d6261ee25ce0255
#
_cell.length_a   1.000
_cell.length_b   1.000
_cell.length_c   1.000
_cell.angle_alpha   90.00
_cell.angle_beta   90.00
_cell.angle_gamma   90.00
#
_symmetry.space_group_name_H-M   'P 1'
#
loop_
_entity.id
_entity.type
_entity.pdbx_description
1 polymer ?
#
loop_
_entity_poly.entity_id
_entity_poly.type
_entity_poly.pdbx_seq_one_letter_code
_entity_poly.pdbx_strand_id
1 'polypeptide(L)'
;DPAWNDVEATRIAARASPMGHISALSPAKQTGTILCLNANFTRAHKTSETPITKAERVRVLASDGRGPARALGEVTLHADGSFMAEVPADTPLGFESLDASGRVLDRLEPAFWVRPGENRSCLGCHEPYNRSARNQRPIAAFFPPVLISPPTVTQKSPTHEKE
;
A
#
# COMPACT_ATOMS: atom_id res chain seq x y z
N ASP A 1 4.35 10.88 -36.64
CA ASP A 1 3.18 10.18 -37.19
C ASP A 1 2.13 11.23 -37.57
N PRO A 2 1.69 11.32 -38.84
CA PRO A 2 0.75 12.35 -39.28
C PRO A 2 -0.65 12.23 -38.70
N ALA A 3 -0.97 11.10 -38.04
CA ALA A 3 -2.25 10.88 -37.37
C ALA A 3 -2.25 11.27 -35.87
N TRP A 4 -1.08 11.61 -35.31
CA TRP A 4 -0.92 11.90 -33.88
C TRP A 4 -0.08 13.16 -33.68
N ASN A 5 -0.39 13.91 -32.65
CA ASN A 5 0.44 15.05 -32.26
C ASN A 5 1.55 14.54 -31.32
N ASP A 6 2.77 14.44 -31.82
CA ASP A 6 3.95 14.15 -31.04
C ASP A 6 4.36 15.40 -30.25
N VAL A 7 3.96 15.50 -29.00
CA VAL A 7 4.31 16.60 -28.12
C VAL A 7 5.37 16.15 -27.12
N GLU A 8 6.34 17.03 -26.85
CA GLU A 8 7.36 16.84 -25.81
C GLU A 8 8.21 15.57 -25.97
N ALA A 9 8.51 15.19 -27.22
CA ALA A 9 9.41 14.06 -27.48
C ALA A 9 10.73 14.25 -26.75
N THR A 10 11.10 13.32 -25.86
CA THR A 10 12.32 13.36 -25.09
C THR A 10 13.25 12.24 -25.51
N ARG A 11 14.49 12.58 -25.88
CA ARG A 11 15.52 11.60 -26.23
C ARG A 11 15.80 10.69 -25.01
N ILE A 12 15.73 9.38 -25.21
CA ILE A 12 16.20 8.40 -24.24
C ILE A 12 17.72 8.37 -24.28
N ALA A 13 18.36 9.05 -23.34
CA ALA A 13 19.81 9.10 -23.20
C ALA A 13 20.20 9.33 -21.74
N ALA A 14 21.39 8.92 -21.37
CA ALA A 14 21.95 9.29 -20.07
C ALA A 14 22.05 10.81 -19.97
N ARG A 15 21.56 11.38 -18.89
CA ARG A 15 21.63 12.81 -18.58
C ARG A 15 21.87 13.02 -17.10
N ALA A 16 22.44 14.14 -16.74
CA ALA A 16 22.58 14.51 -15.33
C ALA A 16 21.19 14.55 -14.67
N SER A 17 21.11 14.01 -13.46
CA SER A 17 19.91 14.19 -12.64
C SER A 17 19.68 15.68 -12.41
N PRO A 18 18.47 16.20 -12.59
CA PRO A 18 18.17 17.58 -12.28
C PRO A 18 18.51 17.87 -10.82
N MET A 19 19.18 18.97 -10.58
CA MET A 19 19.38 19.51 -9.24
C MET A 19 18.00 19.91 -8.72
N GLY A 20 17.42 19.08 -7.88
CA GLY A 20 16.05 19.20 -7.46
C GLY A 20 15.88 19.12 -5.96
N HIS A 21 14.65 18.94 -5.57
CA HIS A 21 14.21 18.91 -4.18
C HIS A 21 14.91 17.82 -3.36
N ILE A 22 15.02 18.06 -2.05
CA ILE A 22 15.44 17.05 -1.09
C ILE A 22 14.48 15.86 -1.21
N SER A 23 15.02 14.69 -1.52
CA SER A 23 14.20 13.47 -1.56
C SER A 23 13.86 13.03 -0.14
N ALA A 24 12.59 12.72 0.11
CA ALA A 24 12.16 12.06 1.33
C ALA A 24 12.51 10.56 1.34
N LEU A 25 13.03 10.03 0.23
CA LEU A 25 13.43 8.63 0.12
C LEU A 25 14.75 8.38 0.85
N SER A 26 14.88 7.18 1.40
CA SER A 26 16.08 6.73 2.07
C SER A 26 16.49 5.35 1.54
N PRO A 27 17.39 5.27 0.56
CA PRO A 27 17.81 4.01 -0.07
C PRO A 27 18.34 2.96 0.92
N ALA A 28 18.78 3.39 2.09
CA ALA A 28 19.26 2.49 3.15
C ALA A 28 18.13 1.75 3.88
N LYS A 29 16.88 2.23 3.78
CA LYS A 29 15.72 1.58 4.38
C LYS A 29 15.22 0.43 3.51
N GLN A 30 14.70 -0.61 4.16
CA GLN A 30 14.08 -1.75 3.49
C GLN A 30 12.54 -1.66 3.50
N THR A 31 12.01 -0.59 4.10
CA THR A 31 10.57 -0.39 4.34
C THR A 31 10.16 1.01 3.92
N GLY A 32 8.86 1.17 3.70
CA GLY A 32 8.18 2.46 3.61
C GLY A 32 6.93 2.43 4.47
N THR A 33 6.29 3.59 4.64
CA THR A 33 5.11 3.73 5.50
C THR A 33 3.88 4.05 4.66
N ILE A 34 2.75 3.43 5.00
CA ILE A 34 1.44 3.71 4.44
C ILE A 34 0.56 4.24 5.55
N LEU A 35 -0.02 5.43 5.36
CA LEU A 35 -1.05 6.02 6.20
C LEU A 35 -2.37 6.04 5.42
N CYS A 36 -3.39 5.33 5.88
CA CYS A 36 -4.75 5.42 5.36
C CYS A 36 -5.60 6.28 6.28
N LEU A 37 -6.29 7.27 5.72
CA LEU A 37 -7.12 8.19 6.50
C LEU A 37 -8.38 7.51 7.02
N ASN A 38 -9.01 6.64 6.20
CA ASN A 38 -10.18 5.87 6.60
C ASN A 38 -10.42 4.70 5.63
N ALA A 39 -10.06 3.49 6.02
CA ALA A 39 -10.26 2.29 5.20
C ALA A 39 -11.75 2.01 4.88
N ASN A 40 -12.68 2.54 5.67
CA ASN A 40 -14.11 2.47 5.43
C ASN A 40 -14.63 3.53 4.44
N PHE A 41 -13.77 4.41 3.92
CA PHE A 41 -14.11 5.34 2.86
C PHE A 41 -13.93 4.63 1.51
N THR A 42 -15.00 3.98 1.04
CA THR A 42 -14.99 3.13 -0.17
C THR A 42 -16.21 3.39 -1.06
N ARG A 43 -16.11 3.04 -2.35
CA ARG A 43 -17.21 3.10 -3.31
C ARG A 43 -18.31 2.09 -3.00
N ALA A 44 -17.99 0.96 -2.41
CA ALA A 44 -18.96 -0.07 -2.03
C ALA A 44 -20.08 0.48 -1.15
N HIS A 45 -19.82 1.57 -0.43
CA HIS A 45 -20.80 2.24 0.41
C HIS A 45 -21.90 3.03 -0.35
N LYS A 46 -21.91 3.03 -1.67
CA LYS A 46 -22.89 3.81 -2.47
C LYS A 46 -24.12 3.03 -2.93
N THR A 47 -24.06 1.72 -2.95
CA THR A 47 -25.05 0.90 -3.70
C THR A 47 -25.92 0.01 -2.82
N SER A 48 -25.73 -0.01 -1.51
CA SER A 48 -26.45 -0.93 -0.63
C SER A 48 -27.46 -0.19 0.25
N GLU A 49 -28.71 -0.61 0.18
CA GLU A 49 -29.78 -0.25 1.13
C GLU A 49 -29.62 -0.96 2.48
N THR A 50 -28.73 -1.95 2.56
CA THR A 50 -28.42 -2.69 3.79
C THR A 50 -27.37 -1.97 4.63
N PRO A 51 -27.42 -2.08 5.97
CA PRO A 51 -26.36 -1.58 6.84
C PRO A 51 -25.02 -2.18 6.42
N ILE A 52 -24.08 -1.30 6.07
CA ILE A 52 -22.77 -1.71 5.59
C ILE A 52 -21.94 -2.19 6.77
N THR A 53 -21.49 -3.42 6.69
CA THR A 53 -20.51 -3.95 7.64
C THR A 53 -19.22 -3.16 7.51
N LYS A 54 -18.77 -2.56 8.60
CA LYS A 54 -17.50 -1.82 8.64
C LYS A 54 -16.34 -2.79 8.76
N ALA A 55 -15.25 -2.46 8.07
CA ALA A 55 -13.98 -3.10 8.34
C ALA A 55 -13.48 -2.67 9.72
N GLU A 56 -12.89 -3.62 10.43
CA GLU A 56 -12.20 -3.42 11.71
C GLU A 56 -10.70 -3.70 11.60
N ARG A 57 -10.29 -4.42 10.55
CA ARG A 57 -8.89 -4.73 10.26
C ARG A 57 -8.61 -4.63 8.77
N VAL A 58 -7.35 -4.41 8.46
CA VAL A 58 -6.81 -4.51 7.10
C VAL A 58 -5.70 -5.53 7.09
N ARG A 59 -5.79 -6.52 6.20
CA ARG A 59 -4.73 -7.47 5.91
C ARG A 59 -3.90 -6.95 4.75
N VAL A 60 -2.59 -6.89 4.94
CA VAL A 60 -1.64 -6.51 3.89
C VAL A 60 -1.23 -7.74 3.11
N LEU A 61 -1.34 -7.67 1.81
CA LEU A 61 -0.95 -8.71 0.87
C LEU A 61 0.31 -8.30 0.12
N ALA A 62 1.11 -9.28 -0.28
CA ALA A 62 2.23 -9.08 -1.20
C ALA A 62 2.20 -10.10 -2.33
N SER A 63 2.75 -9.72 -3.48
CA SER A 63 2.95 -10.62 -4.61
C SER A 63 4.38 -10.50 -5.13
N ASP A 64 4.92 -11.62 -5.60
CA ASP A 64 6.17 -11.68 -6.37
C ASP A 64 5.91 -11.82 -7.88
N GLY A 65 4.64 -11.75 -8.29
CA GLY A 65 4.21 -11.89 -9.68
C GLY A 65 4.23 -13.32 -10.22
N ARG A 66 4.59 -14.32 -9.40
CA ARG A 66 4.73 -15.74 -9.83
C ARG A 66 3.61 -16.63 -9.32
N GLY A 67 2.81 -16.14 -8.39
CA GLY A 67 1.77 -16.92 -7.75
C GLY A 67 0.70 -16.04 -7.09
N PRO A 68 -0.23 -16.65 -6.34
CA PRO A 68 -1.25 -15.90 -5.62
C PRO A 68 -0.59 -15.00 -4.56
N ALA A 69 -1.22 -13.84 -4.33
CA ALA A 69 -0.79 -12.94 -3.28
C ALA A 69 -0.83 -13.62 -1.90
N ARG A 70 0.17 -13.36 -1.08
CA ARG A 70 0.31 -13.90 0.28
C ARG A 70 0.09 -12.81 1.31
N ALA A 71 -0.53 -13.17 2.44
CA ALA A 71 -0.67 -12.26 3.58
C ALA A 71 0.70 -12.01 4.24
N LEU A 72 0.99 -10.73 4.52
CA LEU A 72 2.16 -10.32 5.29
C LEU A 72 1.82 -10.11 6.77
N GLY A 73 0.61 -9.60 7.05
CA GLY A 73 0.12 -9.32 8.39
C GLY A 73 -1.17 -8.53 8.36
N GLU A 74 -1.67 -8.19 9.55
CA GLU A 74 -2.91 -7.44 9.72
C GLU A 74 -2.70 -6.21 10.61
N VAL A 75 -3.47 -5.16 10.34
CA VAL A 75 -3.51 -3.93 11.13
C VAL A 75 -4.95 -3.70 11.60
N THR A 76 -5.14 -3.46 12.90
CA THR A 76 -6.42 -3.04 13.43
C THR A 76 -6.67 -1.57 13.11
N LEU A 77 -7.88 -1.26 12.68
CA LEU A 77 -8.29 0.11 12.40
C LEU A 77 -8.58 0.87 13.69
N HIS A 78 -8.22 2.14 13.71
CA HIS A 78 -8.66 3.06 14.75
C HIS A 78 -10.15 3.39 14.60
N ALA A 79 -10.74 4.03 15.61
CA ALA A 79 -12.18 4.34 15.64
C ALA A 79 -12.66 5.20 14.46
N ASP A 80 -11.77 6.00 13.85
CA ASP A 80 -12.04 6.79 12.65
C ASP A 80 -11.83 6.00 11.34
N GLY A 81 -11.46 4.72 11.43
CA GLY A 81 -11.14 3.86 10.29
C GLY A 81 -9.72 4.03 9.76
N SER A 82 -8.89 4.86 10.39
CA SER A 82 -7.50 5.06 9.98
C SER A 82 -6.58 3.93 10.43
N PHE A 83 -5.49 3.75 9.69
CA PHE A 83 -4.37 2.90 10.10
C PHE A 83 -3.05 3.45 9.56
N MET A 84 -1.95 3.08 10.19
CA MET A 84 -0.61 3.32 9.70
C MET A 84 0.22 2.05 9.80
N ALA A 85 0.85 1.66 8.69
CA ALA A 85 1.64 0.44 8.58
C ALA A 85 3.01 0.73 7.98
N GLU A 86 4.04 0.13 8.54
CA GLU A 86 5.35 0.03 7.93
C GLU A 86 5.43 -1.29 7.17
N VAL A 87 5.67 -1.22 5.86
CA VAL A 87 5.59 -2.34 4.91
C VAL A 87 6.88 -2.48 4.13
N PRO A 88 7.19 -3.68 3.58
CA PRO A 88 8.35 -3.86 2.72
C PRO A 88 8.34 -2.91 1.53
N ALA A 89 9.48 -2.26 1.28
CA ALA A 89 9.66 -1.42 0.11
C ALA A 89 9.82 -2.26 -1.16
N ASP A 90 9.55 -1.63 -2.32
CA ASP A 90 9.72 -2.19 -3.67
C ASP A 90 9.05 -3.57 -3.86
N THR A 91 7.99 -3.82 -3.10
CA THR A 91 7.21 -5.05 -3.13
C THR A 91 5.79 -4.72 -3.59
N PRO A 92 5.22 -5.41 -4.59
CA PRO A 92 3.83 -5.23 -4.97
C PRO A 92 2.90 -5.58 -3.80
N LEU A 93 2.11 -4.60 -3.37
CA LEU A 93 1.24 -4.67 -2.20
C LEU A 93 -0.23 -4.59 -2.61
N GLY A 94 -1.06 -5.28 -1.86
CA GLY A 94 -2.51 -5.23 -1.90
C GLY A 94 -3.11 -5.25 -0.50
N PHE A 95 -4.44 -5.13 -0.43
CA PHE A 95 -5.15 -5.10 0.85
C PHE A 95 -6.42 -5.93 0.81
N GLU A 96 -6.76 -6.50 1.95
CA GLU A 96 -8.11 -7.00 2.25
C GLU A 96 -8.65 -6.25 3.46
N SER A 97 -9.85 -5.68 3.33
CA SER A 97 -10.59 -5.18 4.48
C SER A 97 -11.38 -6.31 5.12
N LEU A 98 -11.31 -6.42 6.45
CA LEU A 98 -11.88 -7.51 7.22
C LEU A 98 -12.86 -6.97 8.26
N ASP A 99 -13.99 -7.67 8.44
CA ASP A 99 -14.90 -7.41 9.56
C ASP A 99 -14.37 -7.98 10.88
N ALA A 100 -15.14 -7.82 11.96
CA ALA A 100 -14.82 -8.34 13.29
C ALA A 100 -14.58 -9.86 13.30
N SER A 101 -15.31 -10.60 12.46
CA SER A 101 -15.20 -12.07 12.36
C SER A 101 -14.01 -12.52 11.51
N GLY A 102 -13.34 -11.61 10.81
CA GLY A 102 -12.24 -11.92 9.88
C GLY A 102 -12.70 -12.23 8.46
N ARG A 103 -13.97 -12.02 8.16
CA ARG A 103 -14.50 -12.16 6.81
C ARG A 103 -14.01 -11.01 5.93
N VAL A 104 -13.54 -11.34 4.73
CA VAL A 104 -13.13 -10.34 3.73
C VAL A 104 -14.37 -9.61 3.22
N LEU A 105 -14.35 -8.28 3.33
CA LEU A 105 -15.39 -7.37 2.84
C LEU A 105 -15.05 -6.84 1.45
N ASP A 106 -13.78 -6.52 1.24
CA ASP A 106 -13.28 -5.99 -0.02
C ASP A 106 -11.81 -6.37 -0.18
N ARG A 107 -11.35 -6.44 -1.44
CA ARG A 107 -9.98 -6.82 -1.78
C ARG A 107 -9.42 -5.92 -2.88
N LEU A 108 -8.25 -5.39 -2.63
CA LEU A 108 -7.38 -4.75 -3.60
C LEU A 108 -6.22 -5.68 -3.91
N GLU A 109 -6.14 -6.13 -5.15
CA GLU A 109 -5.02 -6.96 -5.60
C GLU A 109 -3.70 -6.17 -5.55
N PRO A 110 -2.55 -6.85 -5.39
CA PRO A 110 -1.24 -6.20 -5.39
C PRO A 110 -0.99 -5.42 -6.68
N ALA A 111 -1.15 -4.10 -6.62
CA ALA A 111 -1.08 -3.20 -7.77
C ALA A 111 -0.25 -1.94 -7.51
N PHE A 112 0.28 -1.75 -6.31
CA PHE A 112 1.13 -0.62 -5.98
C PHE A 112 2.28 -1.05 -5.05
N TRP A 113 3.22 -0.17 -4.83
CA TRP A 113 4.34 -0.37 -3.91
C TRP A 113 4.73 0.95 -3.25
N VAL A 114 5.52 0.88 -2.21
CA VAL A 114 6.22 2.02 -1.60
C VAL A 114 7.70 1.89 -1.87
N ARG A 115 8.40 3.01 -2.00
CA ARG A 115 9.85 3.04 -2.17
C ARG A 115 10.54 3.05 -0.79
N PRO A 116 11.84 2.75 -0.73
CA PRO A 116 12.61 2.80 0.52
C PRO A 116 12.47 4.15 1.23
N GLY A 117 11.95 4.13 2.44
CA GLY A 117 11.71 5.32 3.26
C GLY A 117 10.55 6.22 2.83
N GLU A 118 9.78 5.84 1.81
CA GLU A 118 8.62 6.60 1.38
C GLU A 118 7.54 6.63 2.45
N ASN A 119 6.90 7.79 2.63
CA ASN A 119 5.65 7.93 3.35
C ASN A 119 4.53 8.19 2.33
N ARG A 120 3.64 7.22 2.18
CA ARG A 120 2.51 7.29 1.27
C ARG A 120 1.20 7.40 2.04
N SER A 121 0.32 8.31 1.62
CA SER A 121 -1.00 8.45 2.20
C SER A 121 -2.09 8.04 1.21
N CYS A 122 -3.10 7.32 1.72
CA CYS A 122 -4.30 6.93 1.01
C CYS A 122 -5.52 7.58 1.69
N LEU A 123 -6.49 8.04 0.92
CA LEU A 123 -7.73 8.61 1.47
C LEU A 123 -8.65 7.50 2.01
N GLY A 124 -8.70 6.37 1.31
CA GLY A 124 -9.54 5.23 1.65
C GLY A 124 -9.16 3.98 0.84
N CYS A 125 -10.01 2.97 0.88
CA CYS A 125 -9.91 1.77 0.05
C CYS A 125 -10.93 1.87 -1.09
N HIS A 126 -10.47 1.96 -2.36
CA HIS A 126 -11.34 2.20 -3.51
C HIS A 126 -12.29 3.38 -3.33
N GLU A 127 -11.76 4.52 -2.91
CA GLU A 127 -12.54 5.72 -2.65
C GLU A 127 -13.33 6.19 -3.88
N PRO A 128 -14.48 6.84 -3.68
CA PRO A 128 -15.27 7.42 -4.76
C PRO A 128 -14.62 8.68 -5.31
N TYR A 129 -14.51 8.81 -6.65
CA TYR A 129 -13.87 9.94 -7.34
C TYR A 129 -14.55 11.30 -7.10
N ASN A 130 -15.82 11.31 -6.73
CA ASN A 130 -16.62 12.51 -6.57
C ASN A 130 -16.84 12.92 -5.10
N ARG A 131 -16.06 12.37 -4.19
CA ARG A 131 -16.12 12.68 -2.76
C ARG A 131 -14.74 12.90 -2.20
N SER A 132 -14.61 13.88 -1.32
CA SER A 132 -13.38 14.12 -0.56
C SER A 132 -13.45 13.44 0.79
N ALA A 133 -12.31 12.99 1.30
CA ALA A 133 -12.17 12.59 2.69
C ALA A 133 -12.40 13.83 3.60
N ARG A 134 -12.73 13.58 4.86
CA ARG A 134 -12.84 14.65 5.87
C ARG A 134 -11.47 15.29 6.07
N ASN A 135 -11.43 16.61 6.13
CA ASN A 135 -10.21 17.35 6.43
C ASN A 135 -9.94 17.33 7.95
N GLN A 136 -9.44 16.19 8.43
CA GLN A 136 -9.05 15.99 9.82
C GLN A 136 -7.79 15.14 9.89
N ARG A 137 -6.98 15.36 10.93
CA ARG A 137 -5.82 14.51 11.17
C ARG A 137 -6.29 13.12 11.62
N PRO A 138 -5.89 12.03 10.95
CA PRO A 138 -6.31 10.69 11.32
C PRO A 138 -5.69 10.25 12.64
N ILE A 139 -6.43 9.46 13.43
CA ILE A 139 -5.97 8.95 14.73
C ILE A 139 -4.67 8.18 14.59
N ALA A 140 -4.52 7.38 13.54
CA ALA A 140 -3.31 6.61 13.25
C ALA A 140 -2.03 7.47 13.22
N ALA A 141 -2.12 8.75 12.84
CA ALA A 141 -0.95 9.65 12.78
C ALA A 141 -0.42 10.08 14.16
N PHE A 142 -1.06 9.69 15.25
CA PHE A 142 -0.59 9.93 16.63
C PHE A 142 0.15 8.73 17.23
N PHE A 143 0.22 7.62 16.50
CA PHE A 143 0.84 6.37 16.95
C PHE A 143 1.95 5.94 15.99
N PRO A 144 2.92 5.14 16.44
CA PRO A 144 3.90 4.55 15.54
C PRO A 144 3.21 3.59 14.55
N PRO A 145 3.75 3.43 13.33
CA PRO A 145 3.21 2.48 12.37
C PRO A 145 3.31 1.04 12.91
N VAL A 146 2.33 0.22 12.56
CA VAL A 146 2.38 -1.22 12.80
C VAL A 146 3.36 -1.83 11.81
N LEU A 147 4.38 -2.52 12.31
CA LEU A 147 5.37 -3.18 11.46
C LEU A 147 4.78 -4.44 10.83
N ILE A 148 4.68 -4.45 9.51
CA ILE A 148 4.27 -5.60 8.71
C ILE A 148 5.52 -6.22 8.10
N SER A 149 6.01 -7.28 8.74
CA SER A 149 7.21 -7.98 8.27
C SER A 149 6.85 -9.03 7.24
N PRO A 150 7.66 -9.20 6.17
CA PRO A 150 7.56 -10.39 5.34
C PRO A 150 7.82 -11.61 6.23
N PRO A 151 7.18 -12.77 5.97
CA PRO A 151 7.52 -14.00 6.67
C PRO A 151 9.00 -14.28 6.46
N THR A 152 9.70 -14.58 7.53
CA THR A 152 11.14 -14.91 7.51
C THR A 152 11.34 -16.07 6.55
N VAL A 153 11.89 -15.79 5.36
CA VAL A 153 12.35 -16.85 4.46
C VAL A 153 13.60 -17.42 5.11
N THR A 154 13.46 -18.57 5.72
CA THR A 154 14.63 -19.35 6.15
C THR A 154 15.40 -19.69 4.89
N GLN A 155 16.45 -18.94 4.59
CA GLN A 155 17.39 -19.27 3.53
C GLN A 155 18.00 -20.62 3.91
N LYS A 156 17.60 -21.68 3.19
CA LYS A 156 18.28 -22.96 3.22
C LYS A 156 19.68 -22.69 2.66
N SER A 157 20.68 -22.70 3.53
CA SER A 157 22.08 -22.57 3.13
C SER A 157 22.37 -23.56 2.02
N PRO A 158 23.02 -23.16 0.91
CA PRO A 158 23.46 -24.11 -0.08
C PRO A 158 24.48 -25.03 0.58
N THR A 159 24.16 -26.31 0.67
CA THR A 159 25.09 -27.36 1.00
C THR A 159 26.11 -27.38 -0.11
N HIS A 160 27.34 -26.90 0.15
CA HIS A 160 28.50 -27.19 -0.67
C HIS A 160 28.79 -28.66 -0.52
N GLU A 161 28.34 -29.45 -1.48
CA GLU A 161 28.96 -30.77 -1.74
C GLU A 161 30.37 -30.50 -2.29
N LYS A 162 31.36 -30.94 -1.53
CA LYS A 162 32.74 -31.05 -2.02
C LYS A 162 32.85 -32.36 -2.76
N GLU A 163 33.13 -32.29 -4.05
CA GLU A 163 33.87 -33.33 -4.78
C GLU A 163 35.37 -33.22 -4.51
#